data_4bd6cb6108733af7b65d27ec41d2e22f
#
_entry.id   4bd6cb6108733af7b65d27ec41d2e22f
#
_cell.length_a   1.000
_cell.length_b   1.000
_cell.length_c   1.000
_cell.angle_alpha   90.00
_cell.angle_beta   90.00
_cell.angle_gamma   90.00
#
_symmetry.space_group_name_H-M   'P 1'
#
loop_
_entity.id
_entity.type
_entity.pdbx_description
1 polymer ?
#
loop_
_entity_poly.entity_id
_entity_poly.type
_entity_poly.pdbx_seq_one_letter_code
_entity_poly.pdbx_strand_id
1 'polypeptide(L)'
;MRYSDFSVNDINLSVIGFPLWTLATKGWGKKDPSIAIYLLQQAFNQGINFFDTADSYAKGYGEELIREALSPIRKEIVISTKFGFDFYSPQLNIDGGDGKNFDPEYVSYACEQSLRRLGTDYIDMYLVHYPSYDEVENDDLYEVLEKLVEAGKILRFGLALDDRPEATEIARLLVSERELDLIHAPYSLLEQDLVSSLSETGDLSVIARRVHAFGLLDDSYDPKTFEGSDLGQQQDHPVFSNVLARRPYYDFLSDCFEESISDIALRFAITNQGIASTLPNINDIDNLSDYCLSADKPDLDDELMQMISDVFQEQKGSGQKEENE
;
A
#
# COMPACT_ATOMS: atom_id res chain seq x y z
N MET A 1 -18.62 6.99 -3.41
CA MET A 1 -17.18 6.65 -3.65
C MET A 1 -16.65 7.44 -4.84
N ARG A 2 -15.55 8.16 -4.66
CA ARG A 2 -14.84 8.85 -5.76
C ARG A 2 -13.87 7.89 -6.45
N TYR A 3 -13.50 8.21 -7.70
CA TYR A 3 -12.55 7.45 -8.50
C TYR A 3 -11.47 8.40 -9.02
N SER A 4 -10.23 7.90 -9.10
CA SER A 4 -9.09 8.64 -9.64
C SER A 4 -9.09 8.62 -11.16
N ASP A 5 -8.28 9.49 -11.77
CA ASP A 5 -8.05 9.48 -13.23
C ASP A 5 -7.13 8.32 -13.67
N PHE A 6 -6.42 7.69 -12.73
CA PHE A 6 -5.61 6.51 -13.01
C PHE A 6 -6.52 5.30 -13.28
N SER A 7 -6.28 4.64 -14.39
CA SER A 7 -7.09 3.49 -14.82
C SER A 7 -6.24 2.29 -15.23
N VAL A 8 -6.80 1.12 -15.03
CA VAL A 8 -6.26 -0.15 -15.56
C VAL A 8 -7.37 -0.83 -16.34
N ASN A 9 -7.10 -1.16 -17.60
CA ASN A 9 -8.08 -1.78 -18.49
C ASN A 9 -9.44 -1.02 -18.55
N ASP A 10 -9.35 0.31 -18.71
CA ASP A 10 -10.49 1.24 -18.74
C ASP A 10 -11.32 1.30 -17.42
N ILE A 11 -10.81 0.76 -16.32
CA ILE A 11 -11.44 0.85 -14.99
C ILE A 11 -10.66 1.88 -14.17
N ASN A 12 -11.30 3.01 -13.86
CA ASN A 12 -10.75 4.01 -12.93
C ASN A 12 -10.74 3.43 -11.51
N LEU A 13 -9.63 3.61 -10.77
CA LEU A 13 -9.52 3.10 -9.41
C LEU A 13 -10.38 3.92 -8.45
N SER A 14 -11.07 3.23 -7.54
CA SER A 14 -11.62 3.90 -6.36
C SER A 14 -10.50 4.53 -5.54
N VAL A 15 -10.70 5.77 -5.05
CA VAL A 15 -9.68 6.48 -4.25
C VAL A 15 -9.34 5.77 -2.94
N ILE A 16 -10.17 4.80 -2.53
CA ILE A 16 -9.89 3.84 -1.48
C ILE A 16 -9.86 2.44 -2.10
N GLY A 17 -8.78 1.71 -1.87
CA GLY A 17 -8.67 0.29 -2.14
C GLY A 17 -8.80 -0.55 -0.87
N PHE A 18 -9.07 -1.83 -1.02
CA PHE A 18 -9.15 -2.78 0.08
C PHE A 18 -7.85 -3.58 0.21
N PRO A 19 -7.04 -3.36 1.26
CA PRO A 19 -5.84 -4.15 1.51
C PRO A 19 -6.18 -5.47 2.21
N LEU A 20 -5.88 -6.61 1.60
CA LEU A 20 -6.17 -7.92 2.18
C LEU A 20 -5.20 -8.33 3.30
N TRP A 21 -4.11 -7.61 3.51
CA TRP A 21 -3.16 -7.95 4.56
C TRP A 21 -3.81 -7.97 5.95
N THR A 22 -4.83 -7.12 6.19
CA THR A 22 -5.61 -7.09 7.43
C THR A 22 -6.46 -8.35 7.65
N LEU A 23 -6.76 -9.09 6.60
CA LEU A 23 -7.57 -10.31 6.66
C LEU A 23 -6.73 -11.59 6.58
N ALA A 24 -5.53 -11.49 5.98
CA ALA A 24 -4.75 -12.66 5.59
C ALA A 24 -3.43 -12.82 6.36
N THR A 25 -3.00 -11.84 7.19
CA THR A 25 -1.73 -11.93 7.92
C THR A 25 -1.93 -12.24 9.40
N LYS A 26 -0.89 -12.84 10.02
CA LYS A 26 -0.94 -13.21 11.44
C LYS A 26 -0.97 -12.00 12.38
N GLY A 27 -0.37 -10.88 11.96
CA GLY A 27 -0.29 -9.65 12.77
C GLY A 27 -1.65 -9.02 13.07
N TRP A 28 -2.65 -9.29 12.21
CA TRP A 28 -4.03 -8.80 12.36
C TRP A 28 -5.02 -9.88 12.76
N GLY A 29 -4.53 -11.12 12.99
CA GLY A 29 -5.38 -12.26 13.22
C GLY A 29 -6.05 -12.77 11.94
N LYS A 30 -5.99 -14.08 11.71
CA LYS A 30 -6.71 -14.68 10.60
C LYS A 30 -8.20 -14.62 10.91
N LYS A 31 -8.96 -13.79 10.18
CA LYS A 31 -10.41 -13.70 10.34
C LYS A 31 -11.09 -14.97 9.86
N ASP A 32 -12.28 -15.23 10.40
CA ASP A 32 -13.16 -16.27 9.84
C ASP A 32 -13.38 -16.01 8.35
N PRO A 33 -13.22 -17.00 7.47
CA PRO A 33 -13.38 -16.82 6.04
C PRO A 33 -14.72 -16.20 5.64
N SER A 34 -15.79 -16.54 6.33
CA SER A 34 -17.12 -15.98 6.02
C SER A 34 -17.21 -14.48 6.33
N ILE A 35 -16.53 -14.01 7.37
CA ILE A 35 -16.43 -12.58 7.70
C ILE A 35 -15.56 -11.87 6.65
N ALA A 36 -14.44 -12.46 6.27
CA ALA A 36 -13.56 -11.89 5.27
C ALA A 36 -14.25 -11.74 3.89
N ILE A 37 -14.93 -12.79 3.43
CA ILE A 37 -15.71 -12.78 2.20
C ILE A 37 -16.83 -11.72 2.27
N TYR A 38 -17.56 -11.66 3.38
CA TYR A 38 -18.60 -10.65 3.57
C TYR A 38 -18.04 -9.23 3.48
N LEU A 39 -16.91 -8.94 4.14
CA LEU A 39 -16.27 -7.61 4.07
C LEU A 39 -15.86 -7.24 2.66
N LEU A 40 -15.26 -8.15 1.90
CA LEU A 40 -14.87 -7.90 0.52
C LEU A 40 -16.09 -7.60 -0.38
N GLN A 41 -17.18 -8.34 -0.20
CA GLN A 41 -18.42 -8.09 -0.92
C GLN A 41 -19.05 -6.75 -0.52
N GLN A 42 -19.02 -6.38 0.76
CA GLN A 42 -19.50 -5.08 1.21
C GLN A 42 -18.63 -3.93 0.70
N ALA A 43 -17.32 -4.12 0.61
CA ALA A 43 -16.43 -3.14 0.01
C ALA A 43 -16.82 -2.83 -1.44
N PHE A 44 -17.04 -3.85 -2.25
CA PHE A 44 -17.51 -3.66 -3.61
C PHE A 44 -18.90 -2.99 -3.66
N ASN A 45 -19.83 -3.40 -2.83
CA ASN A 45 -21.17 -2.80 -2.74
C ASN A 45 -21.13 -1.31 -2.35
N GLN A 46 -20.11 -0.86 -1.62
CA GLN A 46 -19.88 0.53 -1.25
C GLN A 46 -19.03 1.30 -2.29
N GLY A 47 -18.70 0.67 -3.42
CA GLY A 47 -18.03 1.28 -4.56
C GLY A 47 -16.51 1.10 -4.59
N ILE A 48 -15.91 0.34 -3.68
CA ILE A 48 -14.50 -0.05 -3.79
C ILE A 48 -14.36 -1.06 -4.92
N ASN A 49 -13.54 -0.74 -5.91
CA ASN A 49 -13.25 -1.62 -7.03
C ASN A 49 -11.78 -2.04 -7.11
N PHE A 50 -10.94 -1.58 -6.19
CA PHE A 50 -9.51 -1.91 -6.12
C PHE A 50 -9.21 -2.79 -4.89
N PHE A 51 -8.59 -3.97 -5.12
CA PHE A 51 -8.26 -4.96 -4.09
C PHE A 51 -6.78 -5.30 -4.14
N ASP A 52 -6.05 -5.03 -3.05
CA ASP A 52 -4.61 -5.21 -2.97
C ASP A 52 -4.24 -6.40 -2.08
N THR A 53 -3.43 -7.31 -2.62
CA THR A 53 -2.90 -8.47 -1.92
C THR A 53 -1.43 -8.74 -2.24
N ALA A 54 -0.90 -9.88 -1.82
CA ALA A 54 0.39 -10.42 -2.22
C ALA A 54 0.35 -11.95 -2.13
N ASP A 55 1.17 -12.61 -2.94
CA ASP A 55 1.34 -14.06 -2.91
C ASP A 55 1.86 -14.56 -1.54
N SER A 56 2.67 -13.76 -0.88
CA SER A 56 3.24 -14.04 0.45
C SER A 56 2.23 -13.91 1.60
N TYR A 57 1.10 -13.20 1.42
CA TYR A 57 0.10 -13.03 2.48
C TYR A 57 -0.57 -14.36 2.82
N ALA A 58 -0.16 -14.94 3.95
CA ALA A 58 -0.53 -16.28 4.39
C ALA A 58 -0.37 -17.33 3.26
N LYS A 59 0.69 -17.22 2.43
CA LYS A 59 1.02 -18.12 1.32
C LYS A 59 -0.08 -18.19 0.27
N GLY A 60 -0.60 -17.03 -0.13
CA GLY A 60 -1.60 -16.88 -1.18
C GLY A 60 -3.06 -16.91 -0.70
N TYR A 61 -3.30 -17.05 0.60
CA TYR A 61 -4.67 -17.06 1.14
C TYR A 61 -5.45 -15.76 0.80
N GLY A 62 -4.78 -14.59 0.77
CA GLY A 62 -5.40 -13.35 0.34
C GLY A 62 -5.94 -13.41 -1.10
N GLU A 63 -5.20 -14.04 -2.01
CA GLU A 63 -5.64 -14.25 -3.40
C GLU A 63 -6.82 -15.24 -3.50
N GLU A 64 -6.83 -16.29 -2.66
CA GLU A 64 -7.96 -17.23 -2.58
C GLU A 64 -9.24 -16.54 -2.06
N LEU A 65 -9.12 -15.65 -1.07
CA LEU A 65 -10.26 -14.86 -0.57
C LEU A 65 -10.87 -13.96 -1.65
N ILE A 66 -10.03 -13.30 -2.48
CA ILE A 66 -10.51 -12.51 -3.62
C ILE A 66 -11.31 -13.40 -4.58
N ARG A 67 -10.77 -14.56 -4.94
CA ARG A 67 -11.48 -15.52 -5.80
C ARG A 67 -12.83 -15.90 -5.22
N GLU A 68 -12.87 -16.30 -3.95
CA GLU A 68 -14.10 -16.77 -3.32
C GLU A 68 -15.16 -15.66 -3.21
N ALA A 69 -14.74 -14.43 -2.91
CA ALA A 69 -15.65 -13.32 -2.70
C ALA A 69 -16.11 -12.64 -4.00
N LEU A 70 -15.22 -12.49 -5.00
CA LEU A 70 -15.37 -11.52 -6.07
C LEU A 70 -15.25 -12.10 -7.49
N SER A 71 -15.02 -13.41 -7.66
CA SER A 71 -14.90 -14.02 -9.00
C SER A 71 -16.09 -13.71 -9.95
N PRO A 72 -17.36 -13.62 -9.50
CA PRO A 72 -18.46 -13.29 -10.41
C PRO A 72 -18.39 -11.90 -11.03
N ILE A 73 -17.65 -10.98 -10.39
CA ILE A 73 -17.51 -9.58 -10.82
C ILE A 73 -16.08 -9.24 -11.22
N ARG A 74 -15.26 -10.23 -11.58
CA ARG A 74 -13.83 -10.08 -11.90
C ARG A 74 -13.53 -8.93 -12.87
N LYS A 75 -14.40 -8.69 -13.84
CA LYS A 75 -14.24 -7.64 -14.86
C LYS A 75 -14.61 -6.23 -14.39
N GLU A 76 -15.17 -6.10 -13.21
CA GLU A 76 -15.59 -4.83 -12.61
C GLU A 76 -14.60 -4.35 -11.56
N ILE A 77 -13.55 -5.14 -11.28
CA ILE A 77 -12.56 -4.87 -10.25
C ILE A 77 -11.13 -4.89 -10.79
N VAL A 78 -10.27 -4.16 -10.10
CA VAL A 78 -8.81 -4.14 -10.31
C VAL A 78 -8.15 -4.89 -9.16
N ILE A 79 -7.30 -5.85 -9.48
CA ILE A 79 -6.55 -6.66 -8.50
C ILE A 79 -5.07 -6.32 -8.61
N SER A 80 -4.48 -5.89 -7.48
CA SER A 80 -3.04 -5.80 -7.29
C SER A 80 -2.56 -7.01 -6.48
N THR A 81 -1.57 -7.73 -6.98
CA THR A 81 -0.82 -8.70 -6.18
C THR A 81 0.67 -8.55 -6.39
N LYS A 82 1.47 -9.16 -5.52
CA LYS A 82 2.90 -8.94 -5.45
C LYS A 82 3.64 -10.26 -5.40
N PHE A 83 4.88 -10.26 -5.87
CA PHE A 83 5.78 -11.42 -5.86
C PHE A 83 7.17 -11.01 -5.39
N GLY A 84 7.99 -12.00 -5.06
CA GLY A 84 9.38 -11.80 -4.67
C GLY A 84 9.77 -12.56 -3.42
N PHE A 85 8.88 -12.76 -2.46
CA PHE A 85 9.12 -13.62 -1.29
C PHE A 85 8.89 -15.09 -1.66
N ASP A 86 9.97 -15.84 -1.87
CA ASP A 86 9.89 -17.25 -2.25
C ASP A 86 9.58 -18.15 -1.05
N PHE A 87 8.30 -18.39 -0.85
CA PHE A 87 7.80 -19.36 0.14
C PHE A 87 7.58 -20.75 -0.44
N TYR A 88 7.83 -20.95 -1.74
CA TYR A 88 7.71 -22.26 -2.41
C TYR A 88 8.98 -23.09 -2.25
N SER A 89 10.15 -22.45 -2.11
CA SER A 89 11.45 -23.09 -2.01
C SER A 89 11.87 -23.28 -0.56
N PRO A 90 11.85 -24.52 -0.01
CA PRO A 90 12.25 -24.74 1.40
C PRO A 90 13.68 -24.31 1.72
N GLN A 91 14.57 -24.31 0.73
CA GLN A 91 15.99 -24.01 0.88
C GLN A 91 16.26 -22.53 1.22
N LEU A 92 15.52 -21.60 0.64
CA LEU A 92 15.69 -20.16 0.86
C LEU A 92 15.28 -19.70 2.27
N ASN A 93 14.50 -20.52 2.98
CA ASN A 93 14.06 -20.24 4.35
C ASN A 93 15.01 -20.78 5.43
N ILE A 94 16.09 -21.52 5.07
CA ILE A 94 16.98 -22.20 6.02
C ILE A 94 18.23 -21.38 6.33
N ASP A 95 18.72 -20.56 5.39
CA ASP A 95 20.02 -19.89 5.49
C ASP A 95 19.99 -18.45 6.03
N GLY A 96 18.85 -17.99 6.58
CA GLY A 96 18.73 -16.64 7.14
C GLY A 96 18.71 -15.52 6.09
N GLY A 97 18.54 -15.85 4.82
CA GLY A 97 18.22 -14.92 3.76
C GLY A 97 16.81 -14.34 3.94
N ASP A 98 16.54 -13.22 3.33
CA ASP A 98 15.21 -12.58 3.34
C ASP A 98 14.13 -13.39 2.57
N GLY A 99 14.53 -14.51 1.97
CA GLY A 99 13.65 -15.41 1.21
C GLY A 99 13.18 -14.83 -0.13
N LYS A 100 13.85 -13.80 -0.66
CA LYS A 100 13.48 -13.19 -1.93
C LYS A 100 14.07 -13.93 -3.13
N ASN A 101 13.31 -13.90 -4.21
CA ASN A 101 13.71 -14.49 -5.48
C ASN A 101 13.06 -13.70 -6.64
N PHE A 102 13.89 -13.16 -7.53
CA PHE A 102 13.47 -12.41 -8.71
C PHE A 102 14.01 -13.02 -10.01
N ASP A 103 14.50 -14.27 -9.96
CA ASP A 103 14.91 -14.98 -11.15
C ASP A 103 13.73 -15.12 -12.14
N PRO A 104 13.93 -14.96 -13.45
CA PRO A 104 12.86 -15.00 -14.45
C PRO A 104 12.00 -16.26 -14.43
N GLU A 105 12.58 -17.42 -14.11
CA GLU A 105 11.86 -18.69 -13.98
C GLU A 105 10.92 -18.64 -12.76
N TYR A 106 11.40 -18.10 -11.63
CA TYR A 106 10.60 -17.94 -10.43
C TYR A 106 9.48 -16.91 -10.64
N VAL A 107 9.76 -15.76 -11.24
CA VAL A 107 8.75 -14.73 -11.52
C VAL A 107 7.60 -15.29 -12.36
N SER A 108 7.95 -16.02 -13.42
CA SER A 108 6.96 -16.69 -14.28
C SER A 108 6.14 -17.72 -13.49
N TYR A 109 6.80 -18.53 -12.66
CA TYR A 109 6.14 -19.54 -11.83
C TYR A 109 5.22 -18.90 -10.79
N ALA A 110 5.68 -17.87 -10.07
CA ALA A 110 4.90 -17.14 -9.07
C ALA A 110 3.64 -16.53 -9.68
N CYS A 111 3.76 -15.91 -10.87
CA CYS A 111 2.62 -15.38 -11.62
C CYS A 111 1.57 -16.46 -11.92
N GLU A 112 1.98 -17.62 -12.41
CA GLU A 112 1.08 -18.73 -12.67
C GLU A 112 0.38 -19.24 -11.40
N GLN A 113 1.08 -19.27 -10.26
CA GLN A 113 0.47 -19.65 -8.99
C GLN A 113 -0.56 -18.61 -8.52
N SER A 114 -0.27 -17.32 -8.68
CA SER A 114 -1.19 -16.22 -8.34
C SER A 114 -2.45 -16.29 -9.22
N LEU A 115 -2.31 -16.46 -10.53
CA LEU A 115 -3.44 -16.63 -11.45
C LEU A 115 -4.34 -17.82 -11.05
N ARG A 116 -3.75 -18.95 -10.65
CA ARG A 116 -4.50 -20.14 -10.19
C ARG A 116 -5.26 -19.86 -8.89
N ARG A 117 -4.64 -19.19 -7.90
CA ARG A 117 -5.29 -18.86 -6.64
C ARG A 117 -6.40 -17.82 -6.82
N LEU A 118 -6.16 -16.80 -7.64
CA LEU A 118 -7.15 -15.78 -8.01
C LEU A 118 -8.27 -16.35 -8.90
N GLY A 119 -8.05 -17.46 -9.58
CA GLY A 119 -9.02 -18.08 -10.48
C GLY A 119 -9.36 -17.22 -11.70
N THR A 120 -8.36 -16.55 -12.26
CA THR A 120 -8.49 -15.62 -13.40
C THR A 120 -7.35 -15.84 -14.39
N ASP A 121 -7.53 -15.37 -15.61
CA ASP A 121 -6.53 -15.49 -16.69
C ASP A 121 -5.55 -14.30 -16.70
N TYR A 122 -5.83 -13.23 -15.94
CA TYR A 122 -4.99 -12.04 -15.88
C TYR A 122 -4.98 -11.38 -14.49
N ILE A 123 -3.87 -10.71 -14.18
CA ILE A 123 -3.68 -9.84 -13.01
C ILE A 123 -3.62 -8.39 -13.52
N ASP A 124 -4.34 -7.48 -12.89
CA ASP A 124 -4.37 -6.08 -13.33
C ASP A 124 -3.06 -5.37 -13.01
N MET A 125 -2.55 -5.51 -11.79
CA MET A 125 -1.26 -4.96 -11.36
C MET A 125 -0.41 -6.03 -10.68
N TYR A 126 0.76 -6.32 -11.23
CA TYR A 126 1.70 -7.29 -10.68
C TYR A 126 2.95 -6.57 -10.19
N LEU A 127 3.17 -6.50 -8.87
CA LEU A 127 4.18 -5.65 -8.26
C LEU A 127 5.38 -6.47 -7.76
N VAL A 128 6.58 -5.95 -8.03
CA VAL A 128 7.83 -6.45 -7.41
C VAL A 128 7.83 -6.06 -5.93
N HIS A 129 7.95 -7.02 -5.03
CA HIS A 129 7.73 -6.84 -3.60
C HIS A 129 9.03 -6.52 -2.86
N TYR A 130 9.27 -5.24 -2.57
CA TYR A 130 10.41 -4.73 -1.79
C TYR A 130 11.78 -5.11 -2.39
N PRO A 131 12.02 -4.88 -3.69
CA PRO A 131 13.32 -5.21 -4.28
C PRO A 131 14.44 -4.37 -3.69
N SER A 132 15.67 -4.89 -3.76
CA SER A 132 16.89 -4.12 -3.54
C SER A 132 17.25 -3.31 -4.77
N TYR A 133 18.23 -2.41 -4.64
CA TYR A 133 18.76 -1.61 -5.75
C TYR A 133 19.31 -2.51 -6.88
N ASP A 134 20.13 -3.50 -6.54
CA ASP A 134 20.72 -4.42 -7.52
C ASP A 134 19.65 -5.24 -8.28
N GLU A 135 18.55 -5.57 -7.61
CA GLU A 135 17.44 -6.30 -8.23
C GLU A 135 16.66 -5.45 -9.23
N VAL A 136 16.51 -4.15 -8.98
CA VAL A 136 15.85 -3.24 -9.92
C VAL A 136 16.75 -2.79 -11.08
N GLU A 137 18.07 -2.89 -10.96
CA GLU A 137 18.98 -2.70 -12.08
C GLU A 137 19.01 -3.90 -13.06
N ASN A 138 18.53 -5.06 -12.63
CA ASN A 138 18.59 -6.29 -13.43
C ASN A 138 17.60 -6.27 -14.60
N ASP A 139 18.10 -6.20 -15.82
CA ASP A 139 17.28 -6.19 -17.04
C ASP A 139 16.45 -7.46 -17.22
N ASP A 140 16.92 -8.63 -16.78
CA ASP A 140 16.23 -9.90 -16.91
C ASP A 140 14.87 -9.87 -16.17
N LEU A 141 14.76 -9.09 -15.07
CA LEU A 141 13.50 -8.90 -14.34
C LEU A 141 12.46 -8.20 -15.21
N TYR A 142 12.85 -7.13 -15.91
CA TYR A 142 11.93 -6.39 -16.78
C TYR A 142 11.57 -7.18 -18.03
N GLU A 143 12.52 -7.89 -18.63
CA GLU A 143 12.24 -8.77 -19.79
C GLU A 143 11.20 -9.84 -19.48
N VAL A 144 11.21 -10.44 -18.29
CA VAL A 144 10.19 -11.44 -17.93
C VAL A 144 8.85 -10.78 -17.66
N LEU A 145 8.80 -9.59 -17.03
CA LEU A 145 7.57 -8.85 -16.80
C LEU A 145 6.92 -8.40 -18.11
N GLU A 146 7.70 -7.89 -19.06
CA GLU A 146 7.22 -7.53 -20.41
C GLU A 146 6.66 -8.75 -21.14
N LYS A 147 7.32 -9.90 -21.09
CA LYS A 147 6.80 -11.17 -21.66
C LYS A 147 5.47 -11.59 -21.03
N LEU A 148 5.27 -11.33 -19.72
CA LEU A 148 3.99 -11.60 -19.06
C LEU A 148 2.89 -10.61 -19.52
N VAL A 149 3.23 -9.35 -19.79
CA VAL A 149 2.31 -8.37 -20.39
C VAL A 149 1.95 -8.79 -21.81
N GLU A 150 2.93 -9.10 -22.65
CA GLU A 150 2.70 -9.58 -24.03
C GLU A 150 1.82 -10.83 -24.08
N ALA A 151 1.98 -11.73 -23.11
CA ALA A 151 1.15 -12.93 -22.97
C ALA A 151 -0.27 -12.64 -22.41
N GLY A 152 -0.57 -11.40 -22.02
CA GLY A 152 -1.83 -11.00 -21.42
C GLY A 152 -2.06 -11.57 -20.01
N LYS A 153 -1.02 -12.06 -19.32
CA LYS A 153 -1.10 -12.60 -17.96
C LYS A 153 -1.10 -11.52 -16.90
N ILE A 154 -0.47 -10.40 -17.16
CA ILE A 154 -0.52 -9.19 -16.36
C ILE A 154 -0.84 -8.00 -17.27
N LEU A 155 -1.55 -7.01 -16.75
CA LEU A 155 -1.89 -5.82 -17.55
C LEU A 155 -0.91 -4.69 -17.34
N ARG A 156 -0.44 -4.51 -16.10
CA ARG A 156 0.61 -3.57 -15.71
C ARG A 156 1.52 -4.21 -14.67
N PHE A 157 2.73 -3.71 -14.58
CA PHE A 157 3.63 -4.01 -13.47
C PHE A 157 4.18 -2.72 -12.86
N GLY A 158 4.70 -2.82 -11.66
CA GLY A 158 5.25 -1.72 -10.88
C GLY A 158 5.99 -2.27 -9.67
N LEU A 159 6.25 -1.41 -8.69
CA LEU A 159 6.99 -1.78 -7.49
C LEU A 159 6.24 -1.46 -6.22
N ALA A 160 6.27 -2.38 -5.29
CA ALA A 160 5.97 -2.09 -3.89
C ALA A 160 7.28 -1.76 -3.19
N LEU A 161 7.42 -0.51 -2.76
CA LEU A 161 8.59 -0.01 -2.04
C LEU A 161 8.42 -0.18 -0.53
N ASP A 162 9.50 -0.51 0.16
CA ASP A 162 9.54 -0.55 1.62
C ASP A 162 9.97 0.81 2.22
N ASP A 163 10.46 0.79 3.45
CA ASP A 163 10.84 1.98 4.20
C ASP A 163 12.37 2.13 4.34
N ARG A 164 13.11 1.36 3.58
CA ARG A 164 14.57 1.47 3.59
C ARG A 164 14.99 2.82 3.01
N PRO A 165 16.13 3.38 3.45
CA PRO A 165 16.65 4.65 2.91
C PRO A 165 16.81 4.65 1.38
N GLU A 166 17.11 3.48 0.81
CA GLU A 166 17.31 3.29 -0.63
C GLU A 166 16.00 3.37 -1.45
N ALA A 167 14.84 3.27 -0.81
CA ALA A 167 13.55 3.26 -1.52
C ALA A 167 13.34 4.50 -2.42
N THR A 168 13.81 5.67 -1.97
CA THR A 168 13.73 6.91 -2.78
C THR A 168 14.63 6.84 -4.01
N GLU A 169 15.83 6.29 -3.88
CA GLU A 169 16.78 6.14 -5.00
C GLU A 169 16.27 5.10 -5.99
N ILE A 170 15.78 3.97 -5.49
CA ILE A 170 15.11 2.95 -6.28
C ILE A 170 13.94 3.55 -7.08
N ALA A 171 13.07 4.32 -6.42
CA ALA A 171 11.93 4.94 -7.09
C ALA A 171 12.35 5.93 -8.19
N ARG A 172 13.40 6.74 -7.96
CA ARG A 172 13.92 7.66 -8.97
C ARG A 172 14.51 6.94 -10.18
N LEU A 173 15.31 5.92 -9.95
CA LEU A 173 15.88 5.09 -11.02
C LEU A 173 14.77 4.52 -11.91
N LEU A 174 13.71 4.02 -11.30
CA LEU A 174 12.60 3.43 -12.01
C LEU A 174 11.86 4.40 -12.91
N VAL A 175 11.56 5.59 -12.39
CA VAL A 175 10.90 6.63 -13.19
C VAL A 175 11.79 7.11 -14.33
N SER A 176 13.09 7.33 -14.07
CA SER A 176 14.00 7.93 -15.05
C SER A 176 14.53 6.95 -16.10
N GLU A 177 14.75 5.68 -15.74
CA GLU A 177 15.42 4.71 -16.60
C GLU A 177 14.51 3.57 -17.07
N ARG A 178 13.46 3.25 -16.31
CA ARG A 178 12.53 2.16 -16.63
C ARG A 178 11.16 2.63 -17.07
N GLU A 179 10.92 3.94 -17.10
CA GLU A 179 9.64 4.55 -17.51
C GLU A 179 8.42 3.95 -16.78
N LEU A 180 8.63 3.50 -15.51
CA LEU A 180 7.53 2.96 -14.71
C LEU A 180 6.68 4.09 -14.16
N ASP A 181 5.37 3.93 -14.32
CA ASP A 181 4.35 4.90 -13.95
C ASP A 181 3.58 4.55 -12.67
N LEU A 182 3.94 3.44 -12.00
CA LEU A 182 3.20 2.91 -10.85
C LEU A 182 4.12 2.43 -9.73
N ILE A 183 3.92 3.01 -8.54
CA ILE A 183 4.52 2.51 -7.30
C ILE A 183 3.48 2.32 -6.20
N HIS A 184 3.75 1.39 -5.29
CA HIS A 184 3.03 1.19 -4.03
C HIS A 184 3.97 1.58 -2.88
N ALA A 185 3.65 2.66 -2.17
CA ALA A 185 4.56 3.29 -1.22
C ALA A 185 3.87 3.76 0.06
N PRO A 186 4.59 3.90 1.19
CA PRO A 186 4.05 4.55 2.37
C PRO A 186 3.80 6.03 2.10
N TYR A 187 2.63 6.52 2.52
CA TYR A 187 2.29 7.94 2.49
C TYR A 187 1.24 8.26 3.55
N SER A 188 1.56 9.18 4.43
CA SER A 188 0.68 9.63 5.52
C SER A 188 1.08 11.03 5.96
N LEU A 189 0.32 11.64 6.88
CA LEU A 189 0.71 12.90 7.55
C LEU A 189 2.13 12.84 8.13
N LEU A 190 2.53 11.67 8.64
CA LEU A 190 3.82 11.45 9.33
C LEU A 190 4.94 10.94 8.41
N GLU A 191 4.62 10.60 7.15
CA GLU A 191 5.53 9.99 6.18
C GLU A 191 5.27 10.55 4.79
N GLN A 192 5.95 11.64 4.43
CA GLN A 192 5.73 12.34 3.16
C GLN A 192 6.96 12.29 2.23
N ASP A 193 8.14 11.97 2.77
CA ASP A 193 9.43 12.14 2.09
C ASP A 193 9.51 11.47 0.72
N LEU A 194 9.14 10.20 0.65
CA LEU A 194 9.27 9.42 -0.57
C LEU A 194 8.40 10.01 -1.69
N VAL A 195 7.11 10.18 -1.44
CA VAL A 195 6.17 10.69 -2.45
C VAL A 195 6.49 12.13 -2.84
N SER A 196 6.82 12.99 -1.85
CA SER A 196 7.20 14.37 -2.14
C SER A 196 8.46 14.47 -3.00
N SER A 197 9.43 13.56 -2.82
CA SER A 197 10.66 13.54 -3.62
C SER A 197 10.44 13.10 -5.07
N LEU A 198 9.31 12.48 -5.36
CA LEU A 198 8.94 11.96 -6.67
C LEU A 198 7.96 12.87 -7.43
N SER A 199 7.35 13.84 -6.75
CA SER A 199 6.37 14.76 -7.37
C SER A 199 6.96 15.58 -8.53
N GLU A 200 8.29 15.69 -8.61
CA GLU A 200 8.99 16.41 -9.68
C GLU A 200 9.38 15.49 -10.88
N THR A 201 9.15 14.17 -10.77
CA THR A 201 9.68 13.20 -11.75
C THR A 201 8.70 12.84 -12.88
N GLY A 202 7.51 13.45 -12.94
CA GLY A 202 6.54 13.22 -14.04
C GLY A 202 5.29 12.45 -13.65
N ASP A 203 4.68 11.74 -14.59
CA ASP A 203 3.37 11.10 -14.47
C ASP A 203 3.37 9.80 -13.62
N LEU A 204 3.98 9.84 -12.44
CA LEU A 204 4.03 8.71 -11.52
C LEU A 204 2.74 8.62 -10.69
N SER A 205 2.08 7.48 -10.76
CA SER A 205 0.93 7.14 -9.93
C SER A 205 1.33 6.36 -8.69
N VAL A 206 0.86 6.80 -7.53
CA VAL A 206 1.18 6.17 -6.25
C VAL A 206 -0.06 5.49 -5.67
N ILE A 207 0.08 4.22 -5.30
CA ILE A 207 -0.84 3.54 -4.38
C ILE A 207 -0.31 3.77 -2.96
N ALA A 208 -1.01 4.59 -2.18
CA ALA A 208 -0.58 4.98 -0.85
C ALA A 208 -0.99 3.95 0.20
N ARG A 209 -0.02 3.40 0.94
CA ARG A 209 -0.26 2.55 2.09
C ARG A 209 0.07 3.26 3.40
N ARG A 210 -0.38 2.70 4.53
CA ARG A 210 -0.15 3.24 5.87
C ARG A 210 -0.67 4.66 6.09
N VAL A 211 -1.75 5.02 5.46
CA VAL A 211 -2.34 6.38 5.56
C VAL A 211 -2.62 6.79 7.00
N HIS A 212 -2.87 5.84 7.90
CA HIS A 212 -3.02 6.07 9.36
C HIS A 212 -1.73 5.80 10.15
N ALA A 213 -0.56 5.72 9.50
CA ALA A 213 0.76 5.66 10.15
C ALA A 213 0.83 4.62 11.29
N PHE A 214 0.68 3.31 10.99
CA PHE A 214 0.65 2.22 11.97
C PHE A 214 -0.51 2.32 13.00
N GLY A 215 -1.58 3.04 12.69
CA GLY A 215 -2.69 3.28 13.62
C GLY A 215 -2.47 4.45 14.57
N LEU A 216 -1.33 5.16 14.46
CA LEU A 216 -1.05 6.36 15.28
C LEU A 216 -1.98 7.54 14.96
N LEU A 217 -2.61 7.52 13.78
CA LEU A 217 -3.58 8.52 13.32
C LEU A 217 -5.01 7.99 13.35
N ASP A 218 -5.26 6.85 13.99
CA ASP A 218 -6.61 6.37 14.24
C ASP A 218 -7.23 7.09 15.44
N ASP A 219 -8.54 7.34 15.42
CA ASP A 219 -9.26 7.98 16.52
C ASP A 219 -9.24 7.14 17.82
N SER A 220 -9.02 5.85 17.70
CA SER A 220 -8.87 4.92 18.81
C SER A 220 -7.46 4.89 19.41
N TYR A 221 -6.51 5.67 18.88
CA TYR A 221 -5.14 5.69 19.37
C TYR A 221 -5.08 6.21 20.81
N ASP A 222 -4.59 5.39 21.73
CA ASP A 222 -4.25 5.76 23.10
C ASP A 222 -2.82 5.30 23.42
N PRO A 223 -1.89 6.23 23.67
CA PRO A 223 -0.51 5.89 23.99
C PRO A 223 -0.35 4.89 25.14
N LYS A 224 -1.30 4.84 26.09
CA LYS A 224 -1.23 3.97 27.27
C LYS A 224 -1.58 2.50 26.96
N THR A 225 -2.40 2.29 25.95
CA THR A 225 -2.90 0.94 25.59
C THR A 225 -2.27 0.44 24.28
N PHE A 226 -1.65 1.32 23.50
CA PHE A 226 -1.10 1.03 22.18
C PHE A 226 -0.02 -0.05 22.22
N GLU A 227 0.92 -0.02 23.18
CA GLU A 227 2.01 -0.98 23.29
C GLU A 227 1.54 -2.44 23.43
N GLY A 228 0.37 -2.67 24.00
CA GLY A 228 -0.24 -4.00 24.15
C GLY A 228 -1.16 -4.41 23.01
N SER A 229 -1.37 -3.54 22.02
CA SER A 229 -2.26 -3.79 20.89
C SER A 229 -1.55 -4.58 19.77
N ASP A 230 -2.35 -5.15 18.84
CA ASP A 230 -1.82 -5.80 17.64
C ASP A 230 -1.01 -4.81 16.78
N LEU A 231 -1.37 -3.53 16.79
CA LEU A 231 -0.63 -2.45 16.14
C LEU A 231 0.69 -2.15 16.85
N GLY A 232 0.69 -2.18 18.18
CA GLY A 232 1.90 -2.03 19.00
C GLY A 232 2.96 -3.11 18.76
N GLN A 233 2.58 -4.27 18.24
CA GLN A 233 3.53 -5.32 17.80
C GLN A 233 4.39 -4.90 16.60
N GLN A 234 4.06 -3.80 15.92
CA GLN A 234 4.86 -3.21 14.85
C GLN A 234 5.98 -2.27 15.35
N GLN A 235 6.16 -2.14 16.67
CA GLN A 235 7.22 -1.31 17.29
C GLN A 235 8.63 -1.68 16.84
N ASP A 236 8.85 -2.94 16.48
CA ASP A 236 10.14 -3.41 15.94
C ASP A 236 10.39 -2.96 14.50
N HIS A 237 9.42 -2.29 13.85
CA HIS A 237 9.59 -1.78 12.51
C HIS A 237 10.60 -0.62 12.49
N PRO A 238 11.61 -0.61 11.59
CA PRO A 238 12.72 0.34 11.63
C PRO A 238 12.31 1.82 11.66
N VAL A 239 11.23 2.17 11.01
CA VAL A 239 10.77 3.58 10.95
C VAL A 239 9.74 3.94 12.03
N PHE A 240 9.25 2.95 12.81
CA PHE A 240 8.16 3.19 13.77
C PHE A 240 8.49 4.28 14.78
N SER A 241 9.69 4.24 15.37
CA SER A 241 10.11 5.22 16.39
C SER A 241 10.10 6.65 15.84
N ASN A 242 10.55 6.84 14.59
CA ASN A 242 10.56 8.14 13.93
C ASN A 242 9.12 8.64 13.66
N VAL A 243 8.25 7.75 13.22
CA VAL A 243 6.84 8.07 12.95
C VAL A 243 6.12 8.40 14.26
N LEU A 244 6.35 7.62 15.32
CA LEU A 244 5.79 7.86 16.65
C LEU A 244 6.23 9.23 17.22
N ALA A 245 7.51 9.58 17.08
CA ALA A 245 8.03 10.86 17.55
C ALA A 245 7.38 12.08 16.87
N ARG A 246 6.90 11.93 15.65
CA ARG A 246 6.20 13.00 14.90
C ARG A 246 4.74 13.16 15.30
N ARG A 247 4.10 12.13 15.84
CA ARG A 247 2.66 12.10 16.11
C ARG A 247 2.15 13.28 16.94
N PRO A 248 2.81 13.72 18.07
CA PRO A 248 2.33 14.84 18.89
C PRO A 248 2.24 16.18 18.16
N TYR A 249 3.01 16.40 17.11
CA TYR A 249 2.99 17.65 16.35
C TYR A 249 1.71 17.83 15.52
N TYR A 250 0.89 16.79 15.41
CA TYR A 250 -0.38 16.79 14.66
C TYR A 250 -1.61 16.77 15.57
N ASP A 251 -1.44 16.89 16.91
CA ASP A 251 -2.56 16.92 17.86
C ASP A 251 -3.47 18.14 17.63
N PHE A 252 -2.91 19.25 17.11
CA PHE A 252 -3.67 20.45 16.76
C PHE A 252 -4.79 20.17 15.74
N LEU A 253 -4.66 19.16 14.90
CA LEU A 253 -5.70 18.82 13.92
C LEU A 253 -7.01 18.43 14.62
N SER A 254 -6.93 17.69 15.73
CA SER A 254 -8.11 17.34 16.52
C SER A 254 -8.68 18.51 17.30
N ASP A 255 -7.83 19.48 17.68
CA ASP A 255 -8.22 20.65 18.47
C ASP A 255 -8.81 21.79 17.62
N CYS A 256 -8.34 21.95 16.39
CA CYS A 256 -8.71 23.04 15.48
C CYS A 256 -9.86 22.73 14.52
N PHE A 257 -10.11 21.46 14.27
CA PHE A 257 -11.11 21.01 13.30
C PHE A 257 -12.16 20.14 13.97
N GLU A 258 -13.43 20.27 13.57
CA GLU A 258 -14.55 19.43 14.06
C GLU A 258 -14.53 18.01 13.45
N GLU A 259 -13.47 17.67 12.73
CA GLU A 259 -13.28 16.39 12.05
C GLU A 259 -12.28 15.51 12.83
N SER A 260 -12.41 14.19 12.69
CA SER A 260 -11.48 13.26 13.33
C SER A 260 -10.10 13.28 12.64
N ILE A 261 -9.05 12.98 13.40
CA ILE A 261 -7.70 12.88 12.83
C ILE A 261 -7.60 11.75 11.81
N SER A 262 -8.34 10.68 12.01
CA SER A 262 -8.41 9.55 11.07
C SER A 262 -8.99 9.99 9.72
N ASP A 263 -10.07 10.79 9.74
CA ASP A 263 -10.67 11.35 8.54
C ASP A 263 -9.71 12.30 7.81
N ILE A 264 -9.08 13.23 8.55
CA ILE A 264 -8.10 14.16 7.98
C ILE A 264 -6.91 13.40 7.38
N ALA A 265 -6.39 12.38 8.06
CA ALA A 265 -5.27 11.57 7.57
C ALA A 265 -5.59 10.84 6.25
N LEU A 266 -6.79 10.27 6.15
CA LEU A 266 -7.23 9.61 4.94
C LEU A 266 -7.41 10.61 3.79
N ARG A 267 -8.10 11.74 4.05
CA ARG A 267 -8.34 12.79 3.05
C ARG A 267 -7.07 13.50 2.62
N PHE A 268 -6.09 13.67 3.50
CA PHE A 268 -4.76 14.17 3.14
C PHE A 268 -4.14 13.34 2.00
N ALA A 269 -4.18 12.03 2.13
CA ALA A 269 -3.66 11.17 1.08
C ALA A 269 -4.51 11.24 -0.21
N ILE A 270 -5.85 11.26 -0.09
CA ILE A 270 -6.76 11.33 -1.24
C ILE A 270 -6.65 12.67 -1.99
N THR A 271 -6.40 13.76 -1.27
CA THR A 271 -6.30 15.13 -1.87
C THR A 271 -5.05 15.27 -2.74
N ASN A 272 -3.99 14.50 -2.49
CA ASN A 272 -2.77 14.56 -3.29
C ASN A 272 -2.99 13.96 -4.69
N GLN A 273 -2.84 14.79 -5.73
CA GLN A 273 -3.09 14.42 -7.13
C GLN A 273 -2.18 13.28 -7.64
N GLY A 274 -1.02 13.06 -7.03
CA GLY A 274 -0.12 11.94 -7.36
C GLY A 274 -0.59 10.60 -6.77
N ILE A 275 -1.63 10.59 -5.92
CA ILE A 275 -2.14 9.38 -5.29
C ILE A 275 -3.30 8.82 -6.11
N ALA A 276 -3.08 7.67 -6.73
CA ALA A 276 -4.09 6.98 -7.52
C ALA A 276 -5.13 6.26 -6.63
N SER A 277 -4.71 5.70 -5.52
CA SER A 277 -5.60 5.07 -4.52
C SER A 277 -4.90 4.97 -3.16
N THR A 278 -5.68 4.86 -2.10
CA THR A 278 -5.20 4.70 -0.72
C THR A 278 -5.61 3.35 -0.15
N LEU A 279 -4.77 2.77 0.70
CA LEU A 279 -4.99 1.47 1.33
C LEU A 279 -5.06 1.62 2.87
N PRO A 280 -6.18 2.11 3.43
CA PRO A 280 -6.38 2.17 4.87
C PRO A 280 -6.59 0.77 5.45
N ASN A 281 -6.32 0.59 6.74
CA ASN A 281 -6.53 -0.70 7.41
C ASN A 281 -8.02 -0.96 7.66
N ILE A 282 -8.64 -1.75 6.82
CA ILE A 282 -10.05 -2.14 6.94
C ILE A 282 -10.13 -3.45 7.72
N ASN A 283 -10.65 -3.38 8.95
CA ASN A 283 -10.73 -4.52 9.86
C ASN A 283 -12.16 -5.06 10.06
N ASP A 284 -13.15 -4.20 9.87
CA ASP A 284 -14.57 -4.51 10.09
C ASP A 284 -15.45 -3.62 9.19
N ILE A 285 -16.75 -3.79 9.35
CA ILE A 285 -17.74 -3.09 8.53
C ILE A 285 -17.85 -1.61 8.90
N ASP A 286 -17.58 -1.25 10.17
CA ASP A 286 -17.67 0.12 10.63
C ASP A 286 -16.51 0.94 10.06
N ASN A 287 -15.26 0.45 10.15
CA ASN A 287 -14.11 1.05 9.48
C ASN A 287 -14.34 1.21 7.96
N LEU A 288 -14.84 0.16 7.30
CA LEU A 288 -15.15 0.21 5.88
C LEU A 288 -16.11 1.33 5.55
N SER A 289 -17.21 1.45 6.31
CA SER A 289 -18.24 2.45 6.07
C SER A 289 -17.74 3.86 6.34
N ASP A 290 -16.99 4.06 7.42
CA ASP A 290 -16.42 5.36 7.78
C ASP A 290 -15.44 5.85 6.70
N TYR A 291 -14.55 4.99 6.21
CA TYR A 291 -13.62 5.37 5.15
C TYR A 291 -14.32 5.63 3.81
N CYS A 292 -15.37 4.88 3.48
CA CYS A 292 -16.17 5.17 2.29
C CYS A 292 -16.89 6.52 2.37
N LEU A 293 -17.41 6.87 3.55
CA LEU A 293 -18.02 8.19 3.80
C LEU A 293 -16.97 9.31 3.72
N SER A 294 -15.80 9.10 4.28
CA SER A 294 -14.66 10.02 4.20
C SER A 294 -14.23 10.29 2.76
N ALA A 295 -14.18 9.24 1.93
CA ALA A 295 -13.84 9.36 0.51
C ALA A 295 -14.82 10.21 -0.31
N ASP A 296 -16.06 10.36 0.13
CA ASP A 296 -17.07 11.19 -0.55
C ASP A 296 -17.06 12.66 -0.10
N LYS A 297 -16.29 12.99 0.95
CA LYS A 297 -16.11 14.38 1.39
C LYS A 297 -15.26 15.18 0.37
N PRO A 298 -15.35 16.52 0.38
CA PRO A 298 -14.47 17.38 -0.41
C PRO A 298 -13.00 17.16 -0.06
N ASP A 299 -12.11 17.49 -0.98
CA ASP A 299 -10.68 17.56 -0.71
C ASP A 299 -10.37 18.51 0.46
N LEU A 300 -9.26 18.29 1.15
CA LEU A 300 -8.76 19.27 2.11
C LEU A 300 -8.40 20.55 1.35
N ASP A 301 -8.63 21.70 1.99
CA ASP A 301 -8.27 22.96 1.38
C ASP A 301 -6.75 23.18 1.34
N ASP A 302 -6.30 24.06 0.44
CA ASP A 302 -4.88 24.33 0.23
C ASP A 302 -4.18 24.87 1.47
N GLU A 303 -4.89 25.61 2.34
CA GLU A 303 -4.33 26.17 3.57
C GLU A 303 -4.00 25.06 4.57
N LEU A 304 -4.89 24.10 4.76
CA LEU A 304 -4.66 22.94 5.62
C LEU A 304 -3.58 22.02 5.05
N MET A 305 -3.59 21.76 3.74
CA MET A 305 -2.55 20.96 3.07
C MET A 305 -1.17 21.60 3.26
N GLN A 306 -1.06 22.93 3.12
CA GLN A 306 0.19 23.65 3.33
C GLN A 306 0.64 23.60 4.79
N MET A 307 -0.28 23.80 5.74
CA MET A 307 0.01 23.71 7.18
C MET A 307 0.57 22.33 7.56
N ILE A 308 -0.03 21.27 7.06
CA ILE A 308 0.45 19.88 7.28
C ILE A 308 1.87 19.71 6.72
N SER A 309 2.12 20.22 5.51
CA SER A 309 3.43 20.17 4.87
C SER A 309 4.48 20.94 5.68
N ASP A 310 4.17 22.16 6.13
CA ASP A 310 5.09 22.98 6.91
C ASP A 310 5.48 22.31 8.22
N VAL A 311 4.51 21.75 8.95
CA VAL A 311 4.75 20.97 10.18
C VAL A 311 5.68 19.80 9.91
N PHE A 312 5.52 19.09 8.78
CA PHE A 312 6.39 17.98 8.41
C PHE A 312 7.83 18.43 8.13
N GLN A 313 8.02 19.54 7.40
CA GLN A 313 9.35 20.09 7.06
C GLN A 313 10.10 20.64 8.29
N GLU A 314 9.40 21.29 9.21
CA GLU A 314 9.99 21.79 10.47
C GLU A 314 10.58 20.66 11.31
N GLN A 315 9.91 19.50 11.37
CA GLN A 315 10.40 18.34 12.12
C GLN A 315 11.64 17.73 11.48
N LYS A 316 11.72 17.70 10.14
CA LYS A 316 12.93 17.27 9.43
C LYS A 316 14.17 18.11 9.79
N GLY A 317 13.98 19.42 9.82
CA GLY A 317 15.05 20.35 10.15
C GLY A 317 15.54 20.24 11.60
N SER A 318 14.68 19.80 12.52
CA SER A 318 15.00 19.63 13.95
C SER A 318 15.80 18.36 14.22
N GLY A 319 15.46 17.24 13.57
CA GLY A 319 16.17 15.95 13.73
C GLY A 319 17.61 15.96 13.20
N GLN A 320 17.89 16.71 12.14
CA GLN A 320 19.25 16.84 11.60
C GLN A 320 20.21 17.64 12.50
N LYS A 321 19.70 18.41 13.46
CA LYS A 321 20.55 19.15 14.41
C LYS A 321 21.01 18.31 15.57
N GLU A 322 20.22 17.31 15.99
CA GLU A 322 20.56 16.40 17.09
C GLU A 322 21.54 15.30 16.68
N GLU A 323 21.63 14.94 15.41
CA GLU A 323 22.62 13.97 14.90
C GLU A 323 24.02 14.58 14.66
N ASN A 324 24.16 15.91 14.70
CA ASN A 324 25.43 16.63 14.48
C ASN A 324 26.00 17.27 15.77
N GLU A 325 25.41 17.06 16.93
CA GLU A 325 25.95 17.42 18.24
C GLU A 325 26.40 16.16 19.04
#